data_2d8edcc145eaa982a74eceae7108879c
#
_entry.id   2d8edcc145eaa982a74eceae7108879c
#
_cell.length_a   1.000
_cell.length_b   1.000
_cell.length_c   1.000
_cell.angle_alpha   90.00
_cell.angle_beta   90.00
_cell.angle_gamma   90.00
#
_symmetry.space_group_name_H-M   'P 1'
#
loop_
_entity.id
_entity.type
_entity.pdbx_description
1 polymer ?
#
loop_
_entity_poly.entity_id
_entity_poly.type
_entity_poly.pdbx_seq_one_letter_code
_entity_poly.pdbx_strand_id
1 'polypeptide(L)'
;MAKNLLRLKLLGSPSVFLNQEEVFFPFAKINALLYYLHINGAVNREEIAGILWENKDNQTAKKNLRNTIYQANKLLGGEWIVAPNRTVLSLNPECAIESDVELFTDHPAEHLSLYQGDFLQGFYLKDSEAFDYWVSKMRIRYEQLYIQACYQQLETEKDHLDLEEAERNLRRLISI
;
A
#
# COMPACT_ATOMS: atom_id res chain seq x y z
N MET A 1 13.65 1.47 -24.67
CA MET A 1 12.50 2.27 -24.16
C MET A 1 12.53 2.24 -22.65
N ALA A 2 12.39 3.39 -22.01
CA ALA A 2 12.31 3.42 -20.55
C ALA A 2 11.07 2.61 -20.11
N LYS A 3 11.25 1.68 -19.17
CA LYS A 3 10.15 0.89 -18.61
C LYS A 3 9.30 1.83 -17.73
N ASN A 4 7.99 1.85 -17.94
CA ASN A 4 7.11 2.65 -17.07
C ASN A 4 7.26 2.19 -15.62
N LEU A 5 7.33 3.14 -14.70
CA LEU A 5 7.46 2.92 -13.26
C LEU A 5 6.20 3.38 -12.54
N LEU A 6 5.57 2.48 -11.81
CA LEU A 6 4.47 2.78 -10.89
C LEU A 6 5.04 2.91 -9.48
N ARG A 7 4.84 4.06 -8.85
CA ARG A 7 5.27 4.30 -7.47
C ARG A 7 4.05 4.49 -6.58
N LEU A 8 4.02 3.75 -5.49
CA LEU A 8 2.98 3.79 -4.48
C LEU A 8 3.56 4.43 -3.20
N LYS A 9 2.93 5.49 -2.72
CA LYS A 9 3.16 6.03 -1.38
C LYS A 9 2.01 5.57 -0.50
N LEU A 10 2.30 4.82 0.55
CA LEU A 10 1.28 4.14 1.36
C LEU A 10 1.45 4.41 2.87
N LEU A 11 2.63 4.89 3.31
CA LEU A 11 2.92 5.24 4.72
C LEU A 11 2.63 6.72 4.96
N GLY A 12 1.39 7.01 5.29
CA GLY A 12 0.77 8.33 5.37
C GLY A 12 -0.40 8.45 4.41
N SER A 13 -0.71 9.65 3.96
CA SER A 13 -1.76 9.88 2.96
C SER A 13 -1.39 9.22 1.63
N PRO A 14 -2.18 8.24 1.14
CA PRO A 14 -1.77 7.44 -0.01
C PRO A 14 -1.85 8.21 -1.32
N SER A 15 -0.88 7.96 -2.19
CA SER A 15 -0.84 8.48 -3.56
C SER A 15 -0.18 7.50 -4.52
N VAL A 16 -0.54 7.62 -5.79
CA VAL A 16 -0.04 6.76 -6.89
C VAL A 16 0.59 7.65 -7.95
N PHE A 17 1.78 7.29 -8.40
CA PHE A 17 2.50 7.99 -9.46
C PHE A 17 2.87 7.02 -10.58
N LEU A 18 2.67 7.46 -11.81
CA LEU A 18 3.15 6.78 -13.01
C LEU A 18 4.18 7.69 -13.70
N ASN A 19 5.43 7.24 -13.78
CA ASN A 19 6.53 8.03 -14.37
C ASN A 19 6.66 9.44 -13.76
N GLN A 20 6.52 9.57 -12.43
CA GLN A 20 6.57 10.81 -11.65
C GLN A 20 5.31 11.70 -11.75
N GLU A 21 4.33 11.39 -12.57
CA GLU A 21 3.05 12.09 -12.62
C GLU A 21 2.04 11.41 -11.69
N GLU A 22 1.37 12.20 -10.85
CA GLU A 22 0.35 11.68 -9.95
C GLU A 22 -0.88 11.22 -10.74
N VAL A 23 -1.36 10.01 -10.41
CA VAL A 23 -2.51 9.40 -11.06
C VAL A 23 -3.71 9.42 -10.13
N PHE A 24 -4.81 9.99 -10.60
CA PHE A 24 -6.08 10.01 -9.89
C PHE A 24 -7.05 9.03 -10.53
N PHE A 25 -7.56 8.10 -9.72
CA PHE A 25 -8.55 7.13 -10.20
C PHE A 25 -9.96 7.61 -9.87
N PRO A 26 -10.94 7.40 -10.79
CA PRO A 26 -12.32 7.84 -10.59
C PRO A 26 -13.06 7.08 -9.49
N PHE A 27 -12.56 5.90 -9.10
CA PHE A 27 -13.18 5.03 -8.11
C PHE A 27 -12.15 4.56 -7.07
N ALA A 28 -12.42 4.80 -5.80
CA ALA A 28 -11.55 4.39 -4.69
C ALA A 28 -11.23 2.87 -4.68
N LYS A 29 -12.09 2.03 -5.24
CA LYS A 29 -11.87 0.58 -5.34
C LYS A 29 -10.74 0.20 -6.30
N ILE A 30 -10.35 1.07 -7.24
CA ILE A 30 -9.14 0.87 -8.05
C ILE A 30 -7.90 1.02 -7.16
N ASN A 31 -7.85 2.09 -6.37
CA ASN A 31 -6.77 2.31 -5.41
C ASN A 31 -6.68 1.16 -4.41
N ALA A 32 -7.81 0.77 -3.81
CA ALA A 32 -7.88 -0.33 -2.85
C ALA A 32 -7.35 -1.65 -3.43
N LEU A 33 -7.72 -1.96 -4.68
CA LEU A 33 -7.26 -3.16 -5.37
C LEU A 33 -5.74 -3.12 -5.60
N LEU A 34 -5.19 -2.01 -6.07
CA LEU A 34 -3.74 -1.84 -6.28
C LEU A 34 -2.97 -1.98 -4.97
N TYR A 35 -3.43 -1.31 -3.90
CA TYR A 35 -2.79 -1.37 -2.59
C TYR A 35 -2.83 -2.78 -2.00
N TYR A 36 -3.99 -3.43 -2.09
CA TYR A 36 -4.16 -4.79 -1.56
C TYR A 36 -3.26 -5.80 -2.29
N LEU A 37 -3.22 -5.75 -3.63
CA LEU A 37 -2.37 -6.63 -4.44
C LEU A 37 -0.89 -6.36 -4.20
N HIS A 38 -0.50 -5.10 -4.01
CA HIS A 38 0.89 -4.76 -3.73
C HIS A 38 1.39 -5.34 -2.41
N ILE A 39 0.58 -5.24 -1.36
CA ILE A 39 0.95 -5.72 -0.02
C ILE A 39 0.85 -7.24 0.13
N ASN A 40 -0.16 -7.87 -0.48
CA ASN A 40 -0.42 -9.30 -0.30
C ASN A 40 0.12 -10.17 -1.45
N GLY A 41 0.57 -9.57 -2.55
CA GLY A 41 1.03 -10.30 -3.73
C GLY A 41 -0.11 -10.96 -4.49
N ALA A 42 0.09 -12.23 -4.88
CA ALA A 42 -0.92 -13.01 -5.59
C ALA A 42 -2.05 -13.44 -4.64
N VAL A 43 -3.30 -13.12 -4.99
CA VAL A 43 -4.48 -13.37 -4.16
C VAL A 43 -5.56 -14.13 -4.91
N ASN A 44 -6.47 -14.78 -4.17
CA ASN A 44 -7.64 -15.41 -4.76
C ASN A 44 -8.64 -14.35 -5.25
N ARG A 45 -9.12 -14.49 -6.50
CA ARG A 45 -10.06 -13.54 -7.12
C ARG A 45 -11.41 -13.46 -6.43
N GLU A 46 -11.91 -14.56 -5.89
CA GLU A 46 -13.19 -14.57 -5.18
C GLU A 46 -13.05 -13.91 -3.82
N GLU A 47 -11.93 -14.14 -3.15
CA GLU A 47 -11.61 -13.50 -1.88
C GLU A 47 -11.55 -11.99 -2.00
N ILE A 48 -10.74 -11.46 -2.92
CA ILE A 48 -10.64 -9.99 -3.10
C ILE A 48 -11.93 -9.37 -3.61
N ALA A 49 -12.70 -10.07 -4.44
CA ALA A 49 -14.04 -9.61 -4.84
C ALA A 49 -14.98 -9.51 -3.64
N GLY A 50 -14.96 -10.50 -2.74
CA GLY A 50 -15.72 -10.48 -1.49
C GLY A 50 -15.29 -9.37 -0.54
N ILE A 51 -14.00 -9.11 -0.42
CA ILE A 51 -13.46 -8.02 0.42
C ILE A 51 -13.89 -6.65 -0.12
N LEU A 52 -13.77 -6.40 -1.41
CA LEU A 52 -14.05 -5.08 -1.99
C LEU A 52 -15.54 -4.82 -2.25
N TRP A 53 -16.37 -5.86 -2.39
CA TRP A 53 -17.82 -5.74 -2.61
C TRP A 53 -18.62 -6.64 -1.66
N GLU A 54 -18.30 -6.55 -0.39
CA GLU A 54 -18.87 -7.36 0.70
C GLU A 54 -20.42 -7.39 0.70
N ASN A 55 -21.05 -6.25 0.38
CA ASN A 55 -22.52 -6.11 0.36
C ASN A 55 -23.15 -6.47 -1.01
N LYS A 56 -22.42 -7.15 -1.90
CA LYS A 56 -22.94 -7.58 -3.21
C LYS A 56 -22.95 -9.11 -3.30
N ASP A 57 -23.88 -9.61 -4.10
CA ASP A 57 -23.84 -11.03 -4.45
C ASP A 57 -22.56 -11.38 -5.24
N ASN A 58 -22.19 -12.65 -5.21
CA ASN A 58 -20.93 -13.13 -5.80
C ASN A 58 -20.80 -12.81 -7.31
N GLN A 59 -21.88 -12.88 -8.08
CA GLN A 59 -21.84 -12.57 -9.51
C GLN A 59 -21.57 -11.08 -9.75
N THR A 60 -22.25 -10.23 -9.02
CA THR A 60 -22.06 -8.78 -9.07
C THR A 60 -20.67 -8.38 -8.62
N ALA A 61 -20.15 -8.95 -7.51
CA ALA A 61 -18.80 -8.71 -7.02
C ALA A 61 -17.74 -9.09 -8.07
N LYS A 62 -17.86 -10.27 -8.69
CA LYS A 62 -16.97 -10.72 -9.78
C LYS A 62 -17.03 -9.84 -11.02
N LYS A 63 -18.22 -9.36 -11.40
CA LYS A 63 -18.39 -8.41 -12.51
C LYS A 63 -17.71 -7.08 -12.20
N ASN A 64 -17.91 -6.56 -11.00
CA ASN A 64 -17.31 -5.31 -10.55
C ASN A 64 -15.78 -5.42 -10.50
N LEU A 65 -15.23 -6.52 -9.98
CA LEU A 65 -13.80 -6.78 -9.99
C LEU A 65 -13.21 -6.75 -11.41
N ARG A 66 -13.84 -7.42 -12.37
CA ARG A 66 -13.38 -7.40 -13.78
C ARG A 66 -13.37 -6.00 -14.35
N ASN A 67 -14.44 -5.23 -14.10
CA ASN A 67 -14.50 -3.84 -14.55
C ASN A 67 -13.42 -2.98 -13.90
N THR A 68 -13.17 -3.15 -12.60
CA THR A 68 -12.13 -2.41 -11.87
C THR A 68 -10.73 -2.72 -12.42
N ILE A 69 -10.42 -3.99 -12.70
CA ILE A 69 -9.15 -4.40 -13.34
C ILE A 69 -9.01 -3.74 -14.72
N TYR A 70 -10.05 -3.80 -15.53
CA TYR A 70 -10.05 -3.18 -16.86
C TYR A 70 -9.79 -1.69 -16.79
N GLN A 71 -10.49 -0.96 -15.89
CA GLN A 71 -10.31 0.47 -15.72
C GLN A 71 -8.91 0.82 -15.19
N ALA A 72 -8.39 0.07 -14.21
CA ALA A 72 -7.03 0.26 -13.72
C ALA A 72 -6.00 0.14 -14.84
N ASN A 73 -6.03 -0.95 -15.59
CA ASN A 73 -5.10 -1.21 -16.69
C ASN A 73 -5.21 -0.17 -17.81
N LYS A 74 -6.45 0.23 -18.14
CA LYS A 74 -6.69 1.28 -19.14
C LYS A 74 -6.12 2.63 -18.72
N LEU A 75 -6.33 3.05 -17.47
CA LEU A 75 -5.86 4.34 -16.96
C LEU A 75 -4.34 4.37 -16.80
N LEU A 76 -3.74 3.26 -16.45
CA LEU A 76 -2.28 3.12 -16.32
C LEU A 76 -1.59 2.83 -17.66
N GLY A 77 -2.35 2.64 -18.75
CA GLY A 77 -1.80 2.44 -20.09
C GLY A 77 -1.04 1.13 -20.28
N GLY A 78 -1.47 0.05 -19.59
CA GLY A 78 -0.81 -1.25 -19.69
C GLY A 78 -1.45 -2.34 -18.84
N GLU A 79 -0.91 -3.55 -18.90
CA GLU A 79 -1.35 -4.70 -18.10
C GLU A 79 -0.65 -4.72 -16.74
N TRP A 80 -1.04 -3.84 -15.84
CA TRP A 80 -0.49 -3.74 -14.48
C TRP A 80 -1.08 -4.76 -13.51
N ILE A 81 -2.33 -5.13 -13.73
CA ILE A 81 -3.03 -6.17 -12.98
C ILE A 81 -3.31 -7.32 -13.94
N VAL A 82 -2.83 -8.50 -13.59
CA VAL A 82 -2.93 -9.70 -14.41
C VAL A 82 -3.58 -10.86 -13.66
N ALA A 83 -4.14 -11.80 -14.40
CA ALA A 83 -4.67 -13.05 -13.88
C ALA A 83 -3.80 -14.21 -14.39
N PRO A 84 -2.77 -14.64 -13.66
CA PRO A 84 -1.92 -15.76 -14.07
C PRO A 84 -2.69 -17.05 -14.35
N ASN A 85 -3.85 -17.20 -13.69
CA ASN A 85 -4.79 -18.27 -13.94
C ASN A 85 -6.24 -17.82 -13.62
N ARG A 86 -7.21 -18.75 -13.68
CA ARG A 86 -8.64 -18.42 -13.50
C ARG A 86 -9.00 -17.97 -12.08
N THR A 87 -8.23 -18.37 -11.08
CA THR A 87 -8.53 -18.17 -9.65
C THR A 87 -7.64 -17.13 -8.98
N VAL A 88 -6.53 -16.76 -9.59
CA VAL A 88 -5.52 -15.86 -8.99
C VAL A 88 -5.48 -14.52 -9.72
N LEU A 89 -5.25 -13.49 -8.94
CA LEU A 89 -5.01 -12.11 -9.38
C LEU A 89 -3.71 -11.61 -8.75
N SER A 90 -2.91 -10.86 -9.49
CA SER A 90 -1.67 -10.27 -9.00
C SER A 90 -1.33 -8.99 -9.76
N LEU A 91 -0.40 -8.21 -9.22
CA LEU A 91 0.30 -7.23 -10.03
C LEU A 91 1.20 -7.96 -11.04
N ASN A 92 1.41 -7.35 -12.20
CA ASN A 92 2.20 -7.95 -13.26
C ASN A 92 3.70 -7.90 -12.87
N PRO A 93 4.37 -9.06 -12.72
CA PRO A 93 5.77 -9.10 -12.34
C PRO A 93 6.74 -8.51 -13.39
N GLU A 94 6.28 -8.35 -14.63
CA GLU A 94 7.05 -7.70 -15.68
C GLU A 94 7.03 -6.15 -15.59
N CYS A 95 6.14 -5.59 -14.79
CA CYS A 95 6.05 -4.15 -14.54
C CYS A 95 6.98 -3.71 -13.42
N ALA A 96 7.55 -2.51 -13.56
CA ALA A 96 8.35 -1.91 -12.50
C ALA A 96 7.39 -1.21 -11.51
N ILE A 97 7.35 -1.69 -10.28
CA ILE A 97 6.53 -1.13 -9.19
C ILE A 97 7.42 -0.95 -7.98
N GLU A 98 7.33 0.21 -7.35
CA GLU A 98 8.05 0.57 -6.12
C GLU A 98 7.08 1.12 -5.09
N SER A 99 7.37 0.92 -3.80
CA SER A 99 6.64 1.58 -2.73
C SER A 99 7.54 1.99 -1.57
N ASP A 100 7.08 2.99 -0.81
CA ASP A 100 7.67 3.36 0.48
C ASP A 100 7.58 2.21 1.49
N VAL A 101 6.54 1.39 1.43
CA VAL A 101 6.35 0.21 2.29
C VAL A 101 7.45 -0.83 2.08
N GLU A 102 7.81 -1.14 0.82
CA GLU A 102 8.88 -2.11 0.52
C GLU A 102 10.21 -1.61 1.05
N LEU A 103 10.59 -0.37 0.70
CA LEU A 103 11.84 0.23 1.15
C LEU A 103 11.93 0.31 2.68
N PHE A 104 10.84 0.72 3.33
CA PHE A 104 10.76 0.80 4.78
C PHE A 104 10.83 -0.59 5.43
N THR A 105 10.16 -1.59 4.88
CA THR A 105 10.13 -2.95 5.46
C THR A 105 11.46 -3.66 5.32
N ASP A 106 12.19 -3.45 4.22
CA ASP A 106 13.49 -4.06 3.98
C ASP A 106 14.58 -3.53 4.93
N HIS A 107 14.61 -2.21 5.17
CA HIS A 107 15.61 -1.55 6.02
C HIS A 107 14.95 -0.47 6.89
N PRO A 108 14.16 -0.84 7.92
CA PRO A 108 13.34 0.10 8.68
C PRO A 108 14.15 1.21 9.35
N ALA A 109 15.29 0.87 9.96
CA ALA A 109 16.14 1.85 10.68
C ALA A 109 16.80 2.88 9.73
N GLU A 110 17.06 2.51 8.47
CA GLU A 110 17.64 3.39 7.47
C GLU A 110 16.59 4.29 6.80
N HIS A 111 15.32 3.87 6.85
CA HIS A 111 14.21 4.49 6.12
C HIS A 111 13.09 5.03 7.02
N LEU A 112 13.40 5.42 8.26
CA LEU A 112 12.42 5.99 9.20
C LEU A 112 11.66 7.19 8.61
N SER A 113 12.31 8.00 7.80
CA SER A 113 11.70 9.18 7.16
C SER A 113 10.59 8.83 6.16
N LEU A 114 10.50 7.58 5.69
CA LEU A 114 9.42 7.14 4.82
C LEU A 114 8.11 6.92 5.58
N TYR A 115 8.17 6.65 6.90
CA TYR A 115 6.99 6.54 7.74
C TYR A 115 6.47 7.94 8.10
N GLN A 116 5.60 8.48 7.25
CA GLN A 116 5.06 9.84 7.40
C GLN A 116 3.71 9.88 8.11
N GLY A 117 3.17 8.74 8.45
CA GLY A 117 1.90 8.55 9.13
C GLY A 117 1.39 7.13 8.99
N ASP A 118 0.17 6.88 9.45
CA ASP A 118 -0.46 5.57 9.38
C ASP A 118 -0.53 5.03 7.95
N PHE A 119 -0.40 3.72 7.81
CA PHE A 119 -0.65 3.06 6.53
C PHE A 119 -2.04 3.43 5.99
N LEU A 120 -2.08 3.94 4.74
CA LEU A 120 -3.29 4.43 4.07
C LEU A 120 -4.06 5.46 4.93
N GLN A 121 -3.35 6.43 5.51
CA GLN A 121 -3.95 7.46 6.36
C GLN A 121 -5.01 8.24 5.58
N GLY A 122 -6.22 8.32 6.16
CA GLY A 122 -7.35 9.04 5.56
C GLY A 122 -8.04 8.33 4.39
N PHE A 123 -7.56 7.15 3.99
CA PHE A 123 -8.21 6.34 2.96
C PHE A 123 -9.22 5.39 3.60
N TYR A 124 -10.47 5.51 3.18
CA TYR A 124 -11.58 4.67 3.62
C TYR A 124 -12.36 4.16 2.40
N LEU A 125 -12.81 2.93 2.48
CA LEU A 125 -13.58 2.32 1.42
C LEU A 125 -15.05 2.17 1.86
N LYS A 126 -15.95 2.91 1.23
CA LYS A 126 -17.37 2.80 1.50
C LYS A 126 -17.88 1.38 1.23
N ASP A 127 -18.72 0.85 2.13
CA ASP A 127 -19.36 -0.46 2.02
C ASP A 127 -18.35 -1.64 1.92
N SER A 128 -17.26 -1.59 2.68
CA SER A 128 -16.24 -2.64 2.69
C SER A 128 -15.52 -2.70 4.05
N GLU A 129 -16.21 -3.20 5.07
CA GLU A 129 -15.68 -3.35 6.43
C GLU A 129 -14.49 -4.34 6.47
N ALA A 130 -14.52 -5.37 5.65
CA ALA A 130 -13.44 -6.34 5.53
C ALA A 130 -12.13 -5.70 5.04
N PHE A 131 -12.20 -4.74 4.09
CA PHE A 131 -11.04 -3.98 3.66
C PHE A 131 -10.51 -3.07 4.76
N ASP A 132 -11.39 -2.33 5.44
CA ASP A 132 -11.00 -1.44 6.53
C ASP A 132 -10.39 -2.21 7.72
N TYR A 133 -10.89 -3.42 8.00
CA TYR A 133 -10.29 -4.32 8.98
C TYR A 133 -8.87 -4.75 8.58
N TRP A 134 -8.65 -5.10 7.30
CA TRP A 134 -7.32 -5.40 6.78
C TRP A 134 -6.39 -4.20 6.91
N VAL A 135 -6.83 -3.00 6.54
CA VAL A 135 -6.05 -1.75 6.70
C VAL A 135 -5.65 -1.54 8.15
N SER A 136 -6.59 -1.74 9.10
CA SER A 136 -6.31 -1.59 10.54
C SER A 136 -5.21 -2.54 11.03
N LYS A 137 -5.20 -3.79 10.55
CA LYS A 137 -4.12 -4.74 10.84
C LYS A 137 -2.77 -4.29 10.29
N MET A 138 -2.76 -3.75 9.07
CA MET A 138 -1.53 -3.25 8.44
C MET A 138 -1.01 -2.00 9.15
N ARG A 139 -1.87 -1.10 9.63
CA ARG A 139 -1.49 0.04 10.46
C ARG A 139 -0.74 -0.40 11.71
N ILE A 140 -1.31 -1.31 12.47
CA ILE A 140 -0.65 -1.85 13.68
C ILE A 140 0.70 -2.48 13.35
N ARG A 141 0.78 -3.25 12.26
CA ARG A 141 2.02 -3.90 11.83
C ARG A 141 3.13 -2.89 11.52
N TYR A 142 2.83 -1.86 10.72
CA TYR A 142 3.84 -0.88 10.31
C TYR A 142 4.19 0.10 11.44
N GLU A 143 3.25 0.45 12.30
CA GLU A 143 3.50 1.21 13.51
C GLU A 143 4.47 0.48 14.45
N GLN A 144 4.23 -0.80 14.72
CA GLN A 144 5.13 -1.62 15.54
C GLN A 144 6.53 -1.70 14.94
N LEU A 145 6.63 -1.89 13.61
CA LEU A 145 7.91 -1.91 12.91
C LEU A 145 8.64 -0.56 13.03
N TYR A 146 7.91 0.56 12.89
CA TYR A 146 8.46 1.90 13.05
C TYR A 146 8.98 2.14 14.47
N ILE A 147 8.19 1.80 15.49
CA ILE A 147 8.60 1.92 16.89
C ILE A 147 9.87 1.11 17.17
N GLN A 148 9.90 -0.15 16.70
CA GLN A 148 11.07 -1.01 16.85
C GLN A 148 12.31 -0.43 16.16
N ALA A 149 12.18 0.09 14.96
CA ALA A 149 13.25 0.71 14.21
C ALA A 149 13.79 1.98 14.88
N CYS A 150 12.93 2.81 15.48
CA CYS A 150 13.33 3.97 16.26
C CYS A 150 14.19 3.56 17.48
N TYR A 151 13.77 2.52 18.21
CA TYR A 151 14.58 2.02 19.34
C TYR A 151 15.93 1.49 18.87
N GLN A 152 15.97 0.75 17.77
CA GLN A 152 17.21 0.23 17.20
C GLN A 152 18.17 1.36 16.81
N GLN A 153 17.65 2.41 16.17
CA GLN A 153 18.46 3.57 15.82
C GLN A 153 19.04 4.27 17.06
N LEU A 154 18.21 4.49 18.09
CA LEU A 154 18.66 5.09 19.35
C LEU A 154 19.74 4.26 20.07
N GLU A 155 19.69 2.94 19.97
CA GLU A 155 20.71 2.06 20.55
C GLU A 155 22.03 2.12 19.78
N THR A 156 22.01 2.22 18.46
CA THR A 156 23.21 2.32 17.63
C THR A 156 23.88 3.68 17.72
N GLU A 157 23.12 4.74 17.98
CA GLU A 157 23.59 6.13 18.03
C GLU A 157 24.02 6.58 19.45
N LYS A 158 24.04 5.67 20.45
CA LYS A 158 24.46 6.00 21.82
C LYS A 158 25.83 6.69 21.93
N ASP A 159 26.71 6.48 20.96
CA ASP A 159 28.03 7.08 20.90
C ASP A 159 28.10 8.39 20.09
N HIS A 160 27.05 8.71 19.29
CA HIS A 160 27.01 9.89 18.40
C HIS A 160 25.58 10.48 18.32
N LEU A 161 24.93 10.67 19.48
CA LEU A 161 23.57 11.22 19.53
C LEU A 161 23.51 12.63 18.93
N ASP A 162 22.94 12.76 17.74
CA ASP A 162 22.28 13.99 17.32
C ASP A 162 20.96 14.11 18.10
N LEU A 163 21.00 14.88 19.18
CA LEU A 163 19.89 15.09 20.10
C LEU A 163 18.64 15.63 19.39
N GLU A 164 18.81 16.40 18.30
CA GLU A 164 17.69 16.94 17.52
C GLU A 164 16.96 15.85 16.73
N GLU A 165 17.68 14.86 16.22
CA GLU A 165 17.07 13.75 15.48
C GLU A 165 16.37 12.77 16.42
N ALA A 166 16.98 12.45 17.55
CA ALA A 166 16.37 11.64 18.60
C ALA A 166 15.08 12.29 19.14
N GLU A 167 15.12 13.60 19.41
CA GLU A 167 13.94 14.35 19.87
C GLU A 167 12.83 14.36 18.80
N ARG A 168 13.16 14.50 17.53
CA ARG A 168 12.23 14.47 16.39
C ARG A 168 11.54 13.11 16.27
N ASN A 169 12.30 12.03 16.39
CA ASN A 169 11.77 10.66 16.33
C ASN A 169 10.88 10.36 17.56
N LEU A 170 11.27 10.79 18.75
CA LEU A 170 10.45 10.67 19.97
C LEU A 170 9.14 11.46 19.87
N ARG A 171 9.17 12.68 19.35
CA ARG A 171 7.95 13.49 19.14
C ARG A 171 6.97 12.82 18.18
N ARG A 172 7.46 12.15 17.13
CA ARG A 172 6.62 11.37 16.22
C ARG A 172 5.97 10.17 16.92
N LEU A 173 6.69 9.48 17.80
CA LEU A 173 6.13 8.38 18.60
C LEU A 173 5.02 8.83 19.57
N ILE A 174 5.11 10.04 20.10
CA ILE A 174 4.12 10.57 21.06
C ILE A 174 2.89 11.16 20.35
N SER A 175 3.02 11.53 19.08
CA SER A 175 1.93 12.11 18.27
C SER A 175 1.06 11.09 17.56
N ILE A 176 1.36 9.80 17.70
CA ILE A 176 0.57 8.67 17.23
C ILE A 176 -0.37 8.23 18.36
#